data_14110ff5474d88b862a129f62b3011ac
#
_entry.id   14110ff5474d88b862a129f62b3011ac
#
_cell.length_a   1.000
_cell.length_b   1.000
_cell.length_c   1.000
_cell.angle_alpha   90.00
_cell.angle_beta   90.00
_cell.angle_gamma   90.00
#
_symmetry.space_group_name_H-M   'P 1'
#
loop_
_entity.id
_entity.type
_entity.pdbx_description
1 polymer ?
#
loop_
_entity_poly.entity_id
_entity_poly.type
_entity_poly.pdbx_seq_one_letter_code
_entity_poly.pdbx_strand_id
1 'polypeptide(L)'
;MNNDFNSWDKYCNYLWFDKQLNIWLDISKINFTLDQISSLENKFKTVFSALKELEAGAISNIDEKRQVGHYWLRNPSVAPNNLIKDEINNEIRDISEFGENILEGKITNNKNQKFTDVLWIGIGGSGLGPLLITEALQENSCGLNFSYIDNIDPFLISEKLDELSVKLATTLFVVVSKSGGTPAVSYTHLTLPTSDLV
;
A
#
# COMPACT_ATOMS: atom_id res chain seq x y z
N MET A 1 -25.33 12.35 37.90
CA MET A 1 -25.39 13.73 37.40
C MET A 1 -24.89 13.69 35.98
N ASN A 2 -25.79 13.78 34.99
CA ASN A 2 -25.43 13.81 33.59
C ASN A 2 -24.72 15.13 33.33
N ASN A 3 -23.41 15.11 33.17
CA ASN A 3 -22.69 16.20 32.54
C ASN A 3 -22.89 16.05 31.01
N ASP A 4 -24.09 16.38 30.55
CA ASP A 4 -24.35 16.58 29.14
C ASP A 4 -23.63 17.86 28.73
N PHE A 5 -22.38 17.71 28.31
CA PHE A 5 -21.78 18.75 27.50
C PHE A 5 -22.74 19.01 26.33
N ASN A 6 -23.15 20.27 26.19
CA ASN A 6 -23.79 20.71 24.97
C ASN A 6 -22.93 20.23 23.80
N SER A 7 -23.52 19.70 22.78
CA SER A 7 -22.80 19.15 21.61
C SER A 7 -21.84 20.17 20.98
N TRP A 8 -22.14 21.47 21.10
CA TRP A 8 -21.27 22.55 20.67
C TRP A 8 -20.01 22.68 21.55
N ASP A 9 -20.17 22.64 22.86
CA ASP A 9 -19.04 22.71 23.80
C ASP A 9 -18.12 21.51 23.59
N LYS A 10 -18.71 20.34 23.36
CA LYS A 10 -17.95 19.13 23.07
C LYS A 10 -17.17 19.26 21.74
N TYR A 11 -17.78 19.82 20.71
CA TYR A 11 -17.11 20.10 19.46
C TYR A 11 -15.95 21.09 19.65
N CYS A 12 -16.16 22.21 20.30
CA CYS A 12 -15.12 23.22 20.55
C CYS A 12 -13.93 22.67 21.37
N ASN A 13 -14.20 21.77 22.32
CA ASN A 13 -13.15 21.21 23.17
C ASN A 13 -12.40 20.02 22.56
N TYR A 14 -13.01 19.34 21.61
CA TYR A 14 -12.46 18.09 21.04
C TYR A 14 -12.25 18.12 19.53
N LEU A 15 -12.32 19.30 18.94
CA LEU A 15 -11.80 19.55 17.62
C LEU A 15 -10.32 19.95 17.74
N TRP A 16 -9.44 19.15 17.14
CA TRP A 16 -8.02 19.44 17.08
C TRP A 16 -7.60 19.74 15.63
N PHE A 17 -6.70 20.70 15.46
CA PHE A 17 -6.16 21.06 14.18
C PHE A 17 -4.64 21.08 14.22
N ASP A 18 -4.00 20.30 13.34
CA ASP A 18 -2.57 20.41 13.09
C ASP A 18 -2.31 21.29 11.87
N LYS A 19 -1.70 22.44 12.13
CA LYS A 19 -1.40 23.42 11.08
C LYS A 19 -0.33 22.93 10.11
N GLN A 20 0.61 22.11 10.56
CA GLN A 20 1.73 21.65 9.74
C GLN A 20 1.25 20.57 8.75
N LEU A 21 0.41 19.68 9.21
CA LEU A 21 -0.16 18.61 8.40
C LEU A 21 -1.45 19.03 7.68
N ASN A 22 -2.02 20.19 8.05
CA ASN A 22 -3.34 20.64 7.58
C ASN A 22 -4.44 19.58 7.80
N ILE A 23 -4.41 18.93 8.97
CA ILE A 23 -5.34 17.85 9.33
C ILE A 23 -6.20 18.32 10.50
N TRP A 24 -7.50 18.09 10.38
CA TRP A 24 -8.49 18.28 11.44
C TRP A 24 -8.89 16.92 12.00
N LEU A 25 -8.90 16.79 13.33
CA LEU A 25 -9.40 15.63 14.03
C LEU A 25 -10.56 16.04 14.95
N ASP A 26 -11.76 15.59 14.63
CA ASP A 26 -12.95 15.79 15.45
C ASP A 26 -13.35 14.49 16.13
N ILE A 27 -13.19 14.43 17.46
CA ILE A 27 -13.63 13.31 18.29
C ILE A 27 -14.89 13.66 19.12
N SER A 28 -15.50 14.80 18.89
CA SER A 28 -16.64 15.29 19.65
C SER A 28 -17.87 14.37 19.58
N LYS A 29 -18.01 13.63 18.49
CA LYS A 29 -19.14 12.70 18.27
C LYS A 29 -18.92 11.31 18.86
N ILE A 30 -17.73 11.02 19.35
CA ILE A 30 -17.45 9.77 20.06
C ILE A 30 -18.10 9.85 21.44
N ASN A 31 -18.79 8.79 21.83
CA ASN A 31 -19.42 8.74 23.15
C ASN A 31 -18.39 8.35 24.21
N PHE A 32 -17.87 9.33 24.95
CA PHE A 32 -16.95 9.17 26.06
C PHE A 32 -17.27 10.13 27.19
N THR A 33 -16.79 9.81 28.40
CA THR A 33 -16.78 10.69 29.56
C THR A 33 -15.38 11.23 29.82
N LEU A 34 -15.27 12.32 30.55
CA LEU A 34 -13.96 12.89 30.95
C LEU A 34 -13.14 11.90 31.77
N ASP A 35 -13.78 11.11 32.64
CA ASP A 35 -13.10 10.08 33.43
C ASP A 35 -12.51 8.98 32.53
N GLN A 36 -13.21 8.61 31.47
CA GLN A 36 -12.69 7.65 30.50
C GLN A 36 -11.44 8.19 29.78
N ILE A 37 -11.46 9.44 29.34
CA ILE A 37 -10.28 10.07 28.72
C ILE A 37 -9.13 10.14 29.72
N SER A 38 -9.36 10.61 30.92
CA SER A 38 -8.34 10.72 31.97
C SER A 38 -7.73 9.35 32.30
N SER A 39 -8.56 8.28 32.32
CA SER A 39 -8.08 6.91 32.55
C SER A 39 -7.17 6.38 31.44
N LEU A 40 -7.25 6.94 30.23
CA LEU A 40 -6.44 6.54 29.09
C LEU A 40 -5.06 7.22 29.05
N GLU A 41 -4.83 8.28 29.84
CA GLU A 41 -3.59 9.06 29.77
C GLU A 41 -2.32 8.20 29.88
N ASN A 42 -2.28 7.30 30.87
CA ASN A 42 -1.13 6.41 31.05
C ASN A 42 -0.99 5.40 29.90
N LYS A 43 -2.12 4.93 29.35
CA LYS A 43 -2.11 4.05 28.16
C LYS A 43 -1.55 4.77 26.94
N PHE A 44 -1.93 6.04 26.73
CA PHE A 44 -1.38 6.85 25.63
C PHE A 44 0.14 7.06 25.79
N LYS A 45 0.63 7.34 26.99
CA LYS A 45 2.07 7.46 27.25
C LYS A 45 2.82 6.17 26.86
N THR A 46 2.27 5.01 27.24
CA THR A 46 2.82 3.71 26.87
C THR A 46 2.80 3.49 25.35
N VAL A 47 1.68 3.80 24.69
CA VAL A 47 1.56 3.66 23.23
C VAL A 47 2.56 4.57 22.51
N PHE A 48 2.71 5.83 22.92
CA PHE A 48 3.68 6.73 22.28
C PHE A 48 5.13 6.28 22.51
N SER A 49 5.46 5.68 23.67
CA SER A 49 6.77 5.08 23.86
C SER A 49 6.98 3.89 22.93
N ALA A 50 6.01 2.99 22.84
CA ALA A 50 6.07 1.82 21.96
C ALA A 50 6.15 2.20 20.47
N LEU A 51 5.49 3.29 20.05
CA LEU A 51 5.60 3.81 18.68
C LEU A 51 7.02 4.30 18.37
N LYS A 52 7.68 4.97 19.32
CA LYS A 52 9.08 5.40 19.15
C LYS A 52 10.03 4.20 19.07
N GLU A 53 9.82 3.19 19.89
CA GLU A 53 10.60 1.95 19.85
C GLU A 53 10.39 1.22 18.51
N LEU A 54 9.15 1.17 18.02
CA LEU A 54 8.79 0.60 16.73
C LEU A 54 9.51 1.30 15.58
N GLU A 55 9.46 2.63 15.56
CA GLU A 55 10.14 3.46 14.57
C GLU A 55 11.67 3.28 14.63
N ALA A 56 12.22 3.09 15.82
CA ALA A 56 13.64 2.80 16.04
C ALA A 56 14.04 1.34 15.71
N GLY A 57 13.12 0.50 15.26
CA GLY A 57 13.40 -0.84 14.77
C GLY A 57 13.18 -1.96 15.78
N ALA A 58 12.31 -1.76 16.77
CA ALA A 58 11.91 -2.86 17.65
C ALA A 58 11.21 -3.98 16.86
N ILE A 59 11.43 -5.23 17.28
CA ILE A 59 10.72 -6.39 16.72
C ILE A 59 9.30 -6.40 17.26
N SER A 60 8.33 -6.02 16.42
CA SER A 60 6.91 -5.97 16.78
C SER A 60 6.11 -7.16 16.28
N ASN A 61 6.51 -7.76 15.18
CA ASN A 61 5.95 -9.03 14.74
C ASN A 61 6.72 -10.16 15.41
N ILE A 62 6.21 -10.59 16.56
CA ILE A 62 6.88 -11.60 17.41
C ILE A 62 6.87 -12.97 16.73
N ASP A 63 5.80 -13.31 16.02
CA ASP A 63 5.62 -14.61 15.36
C ASP A 63 6.65 -14.82 14.24
N GLU A 64 6.85 -13.82 13.42
CA GLU A 64 7.82 -13.86 12.33
C GLU A 64 9.20 -13.31 12.74
N LYS A 65 9.35 -12.80 13.96
CA LYS A 65 10.54 -12.10 14.48
C LYS A 65 11.02 -10.98 13.57
N ARG A 66 10.07 -10.16 13.07
CA ARG A 66 10.33 -9.08 12.12
C ARG A 66 10.07 -7.70 12.70
N GLN A 67 10.84 -6.76 12.19
CA GLN A 67 10.61 -5.34 12.34
C GLN A 67 9.44 -4.89 11.44
N VAL A 68 8.83 -3.75 11.76
CA VAL A 68 7.79 -3.11 10.96
C VAL A 68 8.35 -1.82 10.39
N GLY A 69 8.64 -1.83 9.09
CA GLY A 69 9.45 -0.79 8.44
C GLY A 69 8.69 0.22 7.57
N HIS A 70 7.34 0.29 7.64
CA HIS A 70 6.57 1.20 6.79
C HIS A 70 6.91 2.69 7.02
N TYR A 71 7.37 3.11 8.20
CA TYR A 71 7.86 4.46 8.46
C TYR A 71 9.10 4.77 7.62
N TRP A 72 10.04 3.82 7.53
CA TRP A 72 11.29 3.97 6.81
C TRP A 72 11.07 4.03 5.30
N LEU A 73 10.08 3.31 4.78
CA LEU A 73 9.68 3.40 3.37
C LEU A 73 9.17 4.81 3.00
N ARG A 74 8.56 5.51 3.96
CA ARG A 74 8.11 6.91 3.78
C ARG A 74 9.25 7.90 3.92
N ASN A 75 10.18 7.63 4.83
CA ASN A 75 11.33 8.48 5.09
C ASN A 75 12.55 7.62 5.46
N PRO A 76 13.39 7.23 4.50
CA PRO A 76 14.57 6.41 4.77
C PRO A 76 15.56 7.01 5.77
N SER A 77 15.49 8.33 6.03
CA SER A 77 16.38 8.98 6.99
C SER A 77 16.12 8.57 8.45
N VAL A 78 14.92 8.05 8.76
CA VAL A 78 14.57 7.56 10.10
C VAL A 78 14.79 6.05 10.27
N ALA A 79 15.36 5.38 9.27
CA ALA A 79 15.69 3.96 9.36
C ALA A 79 16.69 3.70 10.49
N PRO A 80 16.60 2.55 11.18
CA PRO A 80 17.39 2.26 12.38
C PRO A 80 18.90 2.11 12.10
N ASN A 81 19.29 1.91 10.86
CA ASN A 81 20.70 1.85 10.44
C ASN A 81 20.86 2.19 8.95
N ASN A 82 22.10 2.45 8.55
CA ASN A 82 22.42 2.82 7.18
C ASN A 82 22.19 1.71 6.17
N LEU A 83 22.32 0.44 6.58
CA LEU A 83 22.10 -0.69 5.67
C LEU A 83 20.65 -0.70 5.15
N ILE A 84 19.67 -0.62 6.06
CA ILE A 84 18.24 -0.56 5.70
C ILE A 84 17.93 0.69 4.90
N LYS A 85 18.50 1.84 5.31
CA LYS A 85 18.34 3.10 4.57
C LYS A 85 18.81 2.99 3.13
N ASP A 86 20.01 2.47 2.93
CA ASP A 86 20.61 2.36 1.60
C ASP A 86 19.88 1.32 0.72
N GLU A 87 19.44 0.21 1.33
CA GLU A 87 18.61 -0.80 0.69
C GLU A 87 17.30 -0.17 0.17
N ILE A 88 16.57 0.56 1.01
CA ILE A 88 15.32 1.24 0.61
C ILE A 88 15.58 2.24 -0.54
N ASN A 89 16.61 3.06 -0.42
CA ASN A 89 16.93 4.04 -1.47
C ASN A 89 17.30 3.38 -2.80
N ASN A 90 18.04 2.27 -2.75
CA ASN A 90 18.40 1.50 -3.93
C ASN A 90 17.17 0.89 -4.59
N GLU A 91 16.29 0.25 -3.81
CA GLU A 91 15.04 -0.33 -4.31
C GLU A 91 14.13 0.73 -4.97
N ILE A 92 13.98 1.89 -4.34
CA ILE A 92 13.19 3.00 -4.93
C ILE A 92 13.78 3.44 -6.26
N ARG A 93 15.12 3.58 -6.35
CA ARG A 93 15.80 3.94 -7.59
C ARG A 93 15.58 2.87 -8.66
N ASP A 94 15.79 1.61 -8.31
CA ASP A 94 15.72 0.49 -9.25
C ASP A 94 14.28 0.30 -9.78
N ILE A 95 13.26 0.49 -8.93
CA ILE A 95 11.83 0.51 -9.33
C ILE A 95 11.56 1.67 -10.30
N SER A 96 12.08 2.87 -9.99
CA SER A 96 11.89 4.04 -10.85
C SER A 96 12.54 3.86 -12.21
N GLU A 97 13.78 3.38 -12.22
CA GLU A 97 14.52 3.09 -13.45
C GLU A 97 13.83 1.99 -14.30
N PHE A 98 13.34 0.95 -13.65
CA PHE A 98 12.55 -0.08 -14.33
C PHE A 98 11.31 0.49 -14.99
N GLY A 99 10.54 1.31 -14.27
CA GLY A 99 9.35 1.99 -14.80
C GLY A 99 9.67 2.89 -15.99
N GLU A 100 10.70 3.72 -15.89
CA GLU A 100 11.17 4.57 -16.98
C GLU A 100 11.59 3.75 -18.22
N ASN A 101 12.31 2.68 -18.02
CA ASN A 101 12.75 1.78 -19.10
C ASN A 101 11.57 1.10 -19.82
N ILE A 102 10.50 0.76 -19.10
CA ILE A 102 9.25 0.27 -19.73
C ILE A 102 8.60 1.37 -20.57
N LEU A 103 8.44 2.58 -20.02
CA LEU A 103 7.78 3.70 -20.71
C LEU A 103 8.55 4.14 -21.96
N GLU A 104 9.85 4.20 -21.89
CA GLU A 104 10.72 4.55 -23.01
C GLU A 104 10.78 3.42 -24.06
N GLY A 105 10.41 2.20 -23.67
CA GLY A 105 10.48 1.01 -24.53
C GLY A 105 11.90 0.46 -24.67
N LYS A 106 12.73 0.68 -23.66
CA LYS A 106 14.03 0.00 -23.52
C LYS A 106 13.84 -1.44 -23.06
N ILE A 107 12.81 -1.69 -22.26
CA ILE A 107 12.33 -3.02 -21.91
C ILE A 107 11.11 -3.32 -22.76
N THR A 108 11.16 -4.41 -23.49
CA THR A 108 10.14 -4.83 -24.46
C THR A 108 9.82 -6.31 -24.27
N ASN A 109 8.77 -6.79 -24.92
CA ASN A 109 8.48 -8.21 -24.97
C ASN A 109 9.49 -8.95 -25.89
N ASN A 110 9.37 -10.27 -26.00
CA ASN A 110 10.22 -11.14 -26.83
C ASN A 110 10.13 -10.85 -28.34
N LYS A 111 9.18 -10.03 -28.79
CA LYS A 111 9.01 -9.57 -30.17
C LYS A 111 9.47 -8.13 -30.38
N ASN A 112 10.21 -7.55 -29.44
CA ASN A 112 10.65 -6.15 -29.43
C ASN A 112 9.50 -5.12 -29.51
N GLN A 113 8.34 -5.46 -28.95
CA GLN A 113 7.20 -4.55 -28.88
C GLN A 113 7.12 -3.91 -27.49
N LYS A 114 6.77 -2.63 -27.44
CA LYS A 114 6.52 -1.94 -26.18
C LYS A 114 5.29 -2.51 -25.46
N PHE A 115 5.33 -2.48 -24.15
CA PHE A 115 4.15 -2.76 -23.34
C PHE A 115 3.15 -1.61 -23.46
N THR A 116 1.88 -1.95 -23.57
CA THR A 116 0.75 -1.01 -23.68
C THR A 116 -0.23 -1.20 -22.52
N ASP A 117 -0.20 -2.36 -21.91
CA ASP A 117 -1.12 -2.75 -20.85
C ASP A 117 -0.35 -3.36 -19.67
N VAL A 118 -0.88 -3.20 -18.46
CA VAL A 118 -0.36 -3.81 -17.22
C VAL A 118 -1.50 -4.61 -16.58
N LEU A 119 -1.27 -5.87 -16.33
CA LEU A 119 -2.14 -6.68 -15.48
C LEU A 119 -1.50 -6.82 -14.11
N TRP A 120 -2.09 -6.14 -13.12
CA TRP A 120 -1.64 -6.17 -11.74
C TRP A 120 -2.37 -7.25 -10.96
N ILE A 121 -1.63 -8.19 -10.40
CA ILE A 121 -2.15 -9.32 -9.63
C ILE A 121 -1.70 -9.18 -8.18
N GLY A 122 -2.63 -8.86 -7.30
CA GLY A 122 -2.31 -8.66 -5.88
C GLY A 122 -3.55 -8.50 -5.04
N ILE A 123 -3.59 -9.13 -3.86
CA ILE A 123 -4.76 -9.19 -2.99
C ILE A 123 -4.58 -8.28 -1.78
N GLY A 124 -5.68 -7.65 -1.33
CA GLY A 124 -5.69 -6.74 -0.20
C GLY A 124 -4.73 -5.57 -0.40
N GLY A 125 -3.80 -5.37 0.53
CA GLY A 125 -2.82 -4.28 0.46
C GLY A 125 -1.90 -4.33 -0.77
N SER A 126 -1.73 -5.49 -1.40
CA SER A 126 -0.94 -5.63 -2.62
C SER A 126 -1.68 -5.19 -3.90
N GLY A 127 -3.00 -5.07 -3.85
CA GLY A 127 -3.83 -4.63 -4.98
C GLY A 127 -4.48 -3.26 -4.76
N LEU A 128 -5.09 -3.03 -3.60
CA LEU A 128 -5.91 -1.84 -3.33
C LEU A 128 -5.14 -0.52 -3.35
N GLY A 129 -3.89 -0.52 -2.86
CA GLY A 129 -3.04 0.67 -2.89
C GLY A 129 -2.70 1.11 -4.33
N PRO A 130 -2.13 0.23 -5.15
CA PRO A 130 -1.89 0.51 -6.57
C PRO A 130 -3.16 0.91 -7.34
N LEU A 131 -4.28 0.22 -7.12
CA LEU A 131 -5.57 0.56 -7.74
C LEU A 131 -5.99 1.99 -7.40
N LEU A 132 -5.95 2.36 -6.10
CA LEU A 132 -6.28 3.71 -5.67
C LEU A 132 -5.42 4.77 -6.38
N ILE A 133 -4.11 4.55 -6.47
CA ILE A 133 -3.18 5.51 -7.07
C ILE A 133 -3.42 5.62 -8.58
N THR A 134 -3.59 4.51 -9.29
CA THR A 134 -3.85 4.56 -10.73
C THR A 134 -5.18 5.23 -11.06
N GLU A 135 -6.25 4.93 -10.33
CA GLU A 135 -7.55 5.58 -10.50
C GLU A 135 -7.50 7.08 -10.18
N ALA A 136 -6.81 7.46 -9.11
CA ALA A 136 -6.69 8.86 -8.70
C ALA A 136 -5.85 9.70 -9.67
N LEU A 137 -4.90 9.09 -10.39
CA LEU A 137 -3.98 9.78 -11.29
C LEU A 137 -4.22 9.45 -12.78
N GLN A 138 -5.36 8.86 -13.12
CA GLN A 138 -5.67 8.35 -14.44
C GLN A 138 -5.54 9.42 -15.56
N GLU A 139 -5.88 10.68 -15.26
CA GLU A 139 -5.72 11.79 -16.22
C GLU A 139 -4.25 12.07 -16.59
N ASN A 140 -3.32 11.69 -15.71
CA ASN A 140 -1.88 11.81 -15.91
C ASN A 140 -1.25 10.49 -16.36
N SER A 141 -2.03 9.59 -16.96
CA SER A 141 -1.56 8.26 -17.33
C SER A 141 -0.34 8.35 -18.24
N CYS A 142 0.65 7.54 -17.94
CA CYS A 142 1.90 7.39 -18.70
C CYS A 142 1.71 6.64 -20.03
N GLY A 143 0.47 6.46 -20.51
CA GLY A 143 0.15 5.74 -21.74
C GLY A 143 0.02 4.22 -21.57
N LEU A 144 0.05 3.70 -20.32
CA LEU A 144 -0.22 2.31 -20.00
C LEU A 144 -1.65 2.16 -19.45
N ASN A 145 -2.36 1.12 -19.88
CA ASN A 145 -3.67 0.78 -19.35
C ASN A 145 -3.51 -0.25 -18.21
N PHE A 146 -4.07 0.05 -17.05
CA PHE A 146 -3.99 -0.84 -15.90
C PHE A 146 -5.27 -1.67 -15.76
N SER A 147 -5.08 -2.97 -15.53
CA SER A 147 -6.13 -3.94 -15.16
C SER A 147 -5.70 -4.65 -13.88
N TYR A 148 -6.67 -5.08 -13.07
CA TYR A 148 -6.40 -5.65 -11.75
C TYR A 148 -7.09 -6.99 -11.58
N ILE A 149 -6.36 -7.94 -10.95
CA ILE A 149 -6.91 -9.16 -10.37
C ILE A 149 -6.59 -9.10 -8.88
N ASP A 150 -7.60 -8.81 -8.07
CA ASP A 150 -7.49 -8.60 -6.62
C ASP A 150 -8.23 -9.66 -5.79
N ASN A 151 -8.77 -10.67 -6.46
CA ASN A 151 -9.48 -11.79 -5.84
C ASN A 151 -9.25 -13.09 -6.61
N ILE A 152 -9.79 -14.20 -6.10
CA ILE A 152 -9.63 -15.56 -6.65
C ILE A 152 -10.87 -16.05 -7.38
N ASP A 153 -11.83 -15.20 -7.68
CA ASP A 153 -13.03 -15.61 -8.42
C ASP A 153 -12.65 -16.04 -9.84
N PRO A 154 -12.84 -17.32 -10.19
CA PRO A 154 -12.45 -17.84 -11.51
C PRO A 154 -13.18 -17.14 -12.66
N PHE A 155 -14.41 -16.69 -12.40
CA PHE A 155 -15.21 -15.99 -13.42
C PHE A 155 -14.60 -14.63 -13.77
N LEU A 156 -14.27 -13.82 -12.76
CA LEU A 156 -13.63 -12.52 -12.95
C LEU A 156 -12.23 -12.66 -13.56
N ILE A 157 -11.47 -13.68 -13.17
CA ILE A 157 -10.16 -13.97 -13.76
C ILE A 157 -10.31 -14.30 -15.26
N SER A 158 -11.27 -15.17 -15.61
CA SER A 158 -11.54 -15.53 -17.01
C SER A 158 -11.96 -14.33 -17.83
N GLU A 159 -12.88 -13.52 -17.32
CA GLU A 159 -13.33 -12.29 -17.97
C GLU A 159 -12.15 -11.33 -18.25
N LYS A 160 -11.27 -11.12 -17.27
CA LYS A 160 -10.09 -10.27 -17.44
C LYS A 160 -9.10 -10.82 -18.47
N LEU A 161 -8.88 -12.13 -18.47
CA LEU A 161 -8.00 -12.74 -19.46
C LEU A 161 -8.61 -12.70 -20.88
N ASP A 162 -9.92 -12.83 -21.00
CA ASP A 162 -10.63 -12.70 -22.28
C ASP A 162 -10.52 -11.25 -22.81
N GLU A 163 -10.72 -10.23 -21.95
CA GLU A 163 -10.54 -8.83 -22.31
C GLU A 163 -9.11 -8.54 -22.82
N LEU A 164 -8.12 -9.16 -22.21
CA LEU A 164 -6.71 -8.97 -22.58
C LEU A 164 -6.25 -9.90 -23.70
N SER A 165 -7.05 -10.84 -24.15
CA SER A 165 -6.64 -11.94 -25.06
C SER A 165 -5.91 -11.46 -26.31
N VAL A 166 -6.37 -10.36 -26.93
CA VAL A 166 -5.74 -9.76 -28.11
C VAL A 166 -4.50 -8.93 -27.81
N LYS A 167 -4.25 -8.61 -26.55
CA LYS A 167 -3.18 -7.73 -26.06
C LYS A 167 -2.17 -8.46 -25.19
N LEU A 168 -2.33 -9.77 -24.95
CA LEU A 168 -1.46 -10.55 -24.05
C LEU A 168 0.02 -10.35 -24.35
N ALA A 169 0.39 -10.28 -25.62
CA ALA A 169 1.78 -10.11 -26.03
C ALA A 169 2.37 -8.74 -25.60
N THR A 170 1.57 -7.72 -25.45
CA THR A 170 1.99 -6.37 -25.03
C THR A 170 1.52 -6.01 -23.62
N THR A 171 1.07 -6.99 -22.84
CA THR A 171 0.69 -6.84 -21.45
C THR A 171 1.85 -7.23 -20.53
N LEU A 172 2.24 -6.30 -19.65
CA LEU A 172 3.16 -6.57 -18.55
C LEU A 172 2.40 -7.17 -17.37
N PHE A 173 2.79 -8.35 -16.92
CA PHE A 173 2.21 -9.00 -15.74
C PHE A 173 3.01 -8.63 -14.50
N VAL A 174 2.35 -7.98 -13.54
CA VAL A 174 2.96 -7.59 -12.26
C VAL A 174 2.30 -8.38 -11.14
N VAL A 175 3.04 -9.31 -10.54
CA VAL A 175 2.54 -10.16 -9.45
C VAL A 175 3.11 -9.67 -8.13
N VAL A 176 2.26 -9.29 -7.19
CA VAL A 176 2.66 -8.71 -5.90
C VAL A 176 2.22 -9.59 -4.74
N SER A 177 3.20 -10.14 -4.02
CA SER A 177 2.96 -10.93 -2.81
C SER A 177 4.04 -10.65 -1.77
N LYS A 178 3.65 -10.36 -0.52
CA LYS A 178 4.60 -10.19 0.59
C LYS A 178 5.28 -11.50 0.97
N SER A 179 4.50 -12.58 1.06
CA SER A 179 4.98 -13.88 1.55
C SER A 179 5.53 -14.79 0.45
N GLY A 180 5.24 -14.48 -0.81
CA GLY A 180 5.50 -15.36 -1.95
C GLY A 180 4.61 -16.63 -1.97
N GLY A 181 3.92 -16.91 -0.89
CA GLY A 181 3.10 -18.13 -0.70
C GLY A 181 1.61 -17.87 -0.53
N THR A 182 1.12 -16.68 -0.88
CA THR A 182 -0.32 -16.40 -0.81
C THR A 182 -1.05 -17.32 -1.81
N PRO A 183 -1.91 -18.27 -1.36
CA PRO A 183 -2.55 -19.25 -2.25
C PRO A 183 -3.27 -18.61 -3.44
N ALA A 184 -3.93 -17.49 -3.18
CA ALA A 184 -4.63 -16.72 -4.19
C ALA A 184 -3.70 -16.20 -5.30
N VAL A 185 -2.53 -15.66 -4.95
CA VAL A 185 -1.53 -15.19 -5.92
C VAL A 185 -0.91 -16.37 -6.66
N SER A 186 -0.57 -17.43 -5.95
CA SER A 186 -0.01 -18.65 -6.56
C SER A 186 -0.99 -19.30 -7.52
N TYR A 187 -2.29 -19.33 -7.18
CA TYR A 187 -3.31 -19.93 -8.02
C TYR A 187 -3.51 -19.12 -9.32
N THR A 188 -3.58 -17.80 -9.22
CA THR A 188 -3.71 -16.92 -10.37
C THR A 188 -2.49 -17.02 -11.27
N HIS A 189 -1.28 -17.05 -10.70
CA HIS A 189 -0.04 -17.18 -11.46
C HIS A 189 0.04 -18.52 -12.22
N LEU A 190 -0.41 -19.62 -11.61
CA LEU A 190 -0.43 -20.96 -12.23
C LEU A 190 -1.46 -21.08 -13.37
N THR A 191 -2.52 -20.27 -13.35
CA THR A 191 -3.58 -20.28 -14.36
C THR A 191 -3.30 -19.36 -15.55
N LEU A 192 -2.30 -18.50 -15.45
CA LEU A 192 -1.88 -17.68 -16.60
C LEU A 192 -1.23 -18.57 -17.68
N PRO A 193 -1.49 -18.29 -18.95
CA PRO A 193 -0.83 -19.00 -20.06
C PRO A 193 0.66 -18.65 -20.10
N THR A 194 1.46 -19.33 -19.28
CA THR A 194 2.90 -19.07 -19.13
C THR A 194 3.77 -19.85 -20.11
N SER A 195 3.18 -20.60 -21.04
CA SER A 195 3.92 -21.45 -21.97
C SER A 195 4.86 -20.71 -22.93
N ASP A 196 4.78 -19.39 -23.01
CA ASP A 196 5.59 -18.57 -23.93
C ASP A 196 6.38 -17.44 -23.22
N LEU A 197 6.51 -17.51 -21.88
CA LEU A 197 7.20 -16.50 -21.06
C LEU A 197 8.52 -17.02 -20.47
N VAL A 198 9.36 -17.65 -21.29
CA VAL A 198 10.78 -17.94 -20.98
C VAL A 198 11.66 -17.28 -22.02
#